data_b8f9e4ee0bff0d9ce50f4371b75c5f30
#
_entry.id   b8f9e4ee0bff0d9ce50f4371b75c5f30
#
_cell.length_a   1.000
_cell.length_b   1.000
_cell.length_c   1.000
_cell.angle_alpha   90.00
_cell.angle_beta   90.00
_cell.angle_gamma   90.00
#
_symmetry.space_group_name_H-M   'P 1'
#
loop_
_entity.id
_entity.type
_entity.pdbx_description
1 polymer ?
#
loop_
_entity_poly.entity_id
_entity_poly.type
_entity_poly.pdbx_seq_one_letter_code
_entity_poly.pdbx_strand_id
1 'polypeptide(L)'
;MNKKAYLASPFFTEKELVFYHKVVDFLRNEEGFDLYVPMEHTIEGAWDMTNAAWAKAVFDEDVKAIDEAEYVFVINFGMYSDSGTAWEAGYAYAKNKKVVMIAPNFHAEKDYSLMMMNACCYAFDPNTKKEINLDVFMQK
;
A
#
# COMPACT_ATOMS: atom_id res chain seq x y z
N MET A 1 21.22 5.15 5.88
CA MET A 1 19.99 5.09 6.69
C MET A 1 18.83 4.56 5.86
N ASN A 2 18.09 3.63 6.43
CA ASN A 2 16.94 3.07 5.73
C ASN A 2 15.79 4.09 5.72
N LYS A 3 15.16 4.25 4.57
CA LYS A 3 14.00 5.11 4.44
C LYS A 3 12.77 4.41 4.99
N LYS A 4 11.96 5.16 5.73
CA LYS A 4 10.70 4.66 6.29
C LYS A 4 9.64 4.55 5.22
N ALA A 5 8.97 3.41 5.19
CA ALA A 5 7.91 3.14 4.25
C ALA A 5 6.74 2.43 4.93
N TYR A 6 5.57 2.56 4.32
CA TYR A 6 4.33 1.91 4.76
C TYR A 6 3.79 1.06 3.61
N LEU A 7 3.30 -0.12 3.92
CA LEU A 7 2.68 -0.99 2.92
C LEU A 7 1.17 -1.01 3.08
N ALA A 8 0.47 -0.47 2.10
CA ALA A 8 -0.99 -0.55 1.96
C ALA A 8 -1.32 -1.70 1.03
N SER A 9 -1.95 -2.75 1.53
CA SER A 9 -2.20 -3.97 0.76
C SER A 9 -3.38 -4.75 1.30
N PRO A 10 -4.23 -5.32 0.44
CA PRO A 10 -5.14 -6.36 0.87
C PRO A 10 -4.36 -7.62 1.21
N PHE A 11 -4.87 -8.37 2.21
CA PHE A 11 -4.26 -9.62 2.68
C PHE A 11 -5.32 -10.64 3.10
N PHE A 12 -6.47 -10.61 2.43
CA PHE A 12 -7.65 -11.38 2.84
C PHE A 12 -7.75 -12.74 2.15
N THR A 13 -7.19 -12.87 0.94
CA THR A 13 -7.19 -14.11 0.20
C THR A 13 -5.81 -14.73 0.17
N GLU A 14 -5.73 -16.04 -0.10
CA GLU A 14 -4.47 -16.74 -0.21
C GLU A 14 -3.58 -16.15 -1.32
N LYS A 15 -4.17 -15.81 -2.46
CA LYS A 15 -3.45 -15.18 -3.58
C LYS A 15 -2.87 -13.83 -3.17
N GLU A 16 -3.65 -13.02 -2.45
CA GLU A 16 -3.19 -11.74 -1.95
C GLU A 16 -2.04 -11.89 -0.97
N LEU A 17 -2.14 -12.87 -0.06
CA LEU A 17 -1.09 -13.15 0.91
C LEU A 17 0.23 -13.59 0.26
N VAL A 18 0.16 -14.45 -0.75
CA VAL A 18 1.37 -14.91 -1.45
C VAL A 18 2.09 -13.71 -2.07
N PHE A 19 1.37 -12.84 -2.75
CA PHE A 19 1.97 -11.67 -3.38
C PHE A 19 2.47 -10.67 -2.34
N TYR A 20 1.70 -10.45 -1.30
CA TYR A 20 2.06 -9.60 -0.17
C TYR A 20 3.41 -10.00 0.44
N HIS A 21 3.62 -11.28 0.71
CA HIS A 21 4.88 -11.75 1.26
C HIS A 21 6.07 -11.52 0.32
N LYS A 22 5.88 -11.69 -0.98
CA LYS A 22 6.90 -11.40 -1.98
C LYS A 22 7.29 -9.93 -1.98
N VAL A 23 6.31 -9.04 -1.90
CA VAL A 23 6.55 -7.59 -1.88
C VAL A 23 7.26 -7.18 -0.61
N VAL A 24 6.84 -7.70 0.55
CA VAL A 24 7.51 -7.40 1.83
C VAL A 24 8.98 -7.80 1.77
N ASP A 25 9.25 -9.02 1.31
CA ASP A 25 10.62 -9.52 1.18
C ASP A 25 11.45 -8.64 0.26
N PHE A 26 10.92 -8.30 -0.91
CA PHE A 26 11.58 -7.44 -1.88
C PHE A 26 11.91 -6.06 -1.30
N LEU A 27 10.93 -5.41 -0.69
CA LEU A 27 11.12 -4.05 -0.16
C LEU A 27 12.11 -4.01 1.00
N ARG A 28 12.10 -5.02 1.86
CA ARG A 28 13.00 -5.07 3.01
C ARG A 28 14.40 -5.53 2.66
N ASN A 29 14.50 -6.63 1.91
CA ASN A 29 15.77 -7.33 1.73
C ASN A 29 16.53 -6.88 0.48
N GLU A 30 15.84 -6.54 -0.59
CA GLU A 30 16.49 -6.08 -1.81
C GLU A 30 16.59 -4.55 -1.85
N GLU A 31 15.53 -3.84 -1.47
CA GLU A 31 15.51 -2.37 -1.52
C GLU A 31 15.91 -1.70 -0.20
N GLY A 32 15.91 -2.42 0.90
CA GLY A 32 16.40 -1.93 2.18
C GLY A 32 15.50 -0.93 2.88
N PHE A 33 14.19 -0.95 2.64
CA PHE A 33 13.26 -0.07 3.34
C PHE A 33 13.02 -0.51 4.77
N ASP A 34 12.87 0.45 5.68
CA ASP A 34 12.29 0.25 7.00
C ASP A 34 10.77 0.26 6.83
N LEU A 35 10.21 -0.92 6.60
CA LEU A 35 8.84 -1.10 6.14
C LEU A 35 7.90 -1.41 7.31
N TYR A 36 6.92 -0.52 7.50
CA TYR A 36 5.79 -0.78 8.41
C TYR A 36 4.73 -1.58 7.65
N VAL A 37 4.39 -2.74 8.20
CA VAL A 37 3.39 -3.65 7.64
C VAL A 37 2.30 -3.83 8.69
N PRO A 38 1.08 -3.30 8.47
CA PRO A 38 0.02 -3.33 9.48
C PRO A 38 -0.27 -4.72 10.06
N MET A 39 -0.22 -5.75 9.21
CA MET A 39 -0.52 -7.12 9.63
C MET A 39 0.46 -7.67 10.68
N GLU A 40 1.65 -7.09 10.79
CA GLU A 40 2.67 -7.51 11.75
C GLU A 40 2.48 -6.90 13.14
N HIS A 41 1.57 -5.96 13.28
CA HIS A 41 1.37 -5.21 14.51
C HIS A 41 0.11 -5.65 15.25
N THR A 42 0.20 -5.70 16.56
CA THR A 42 -0.93 -6.02 17.43
C THR A 42 -1.14 -4.87 18.40
N ILE A 43 -2.38 -4.70 18.86
CA ILE A 43 -2.73 -3.68 19.82
C ILE A 43 -2.59 -4.26 21.22
N GLU A 44 -1.78 -3.62 22.07
CA GLU A 44 -1.61 -4.02 23.47
C GLU A 44 -2.96 -3.93 24.20
N GLY A 45 -3.31 -4.99 24.94
CA GLY A 45 -4.58 -5.05 25.66
C GLY A 45 -5.81 -5.29 24.79
N ALA A 46 -5.62 -5.74 23.56
CA ALA A 46 -6.73 -5.96 22.61
C ALA A 46 -7.83 -6.88 23.17
N TRP A 47 -7.47 -7.88 23.97
CA TRP A 47 -8.42 -8.83 24.56
C TRP A 47 -9.44 -8.18 25.47
N ASP A 48 -9.10 -7.06 26.11
CA ASP A 48 -9.96 -6.33 27.04
C ASP A 48 -10.70 -5.17 26.37
N MET A 49 -10.49 -4.98 25.07
CA MET A 49 -11.11 -3.89 24.32
C MET A 49 -12.45 -4.30 23.71
N THR A 50 -13.36 -3.32 23.59
CA THR A 50 -14.51 -3.47 22.70
C THR A 50 -14.02 -3.49 21.25
N ASN A 51 -14.84 -4.04 20.34
CA ASN A 51 -14.49 -4.03 18.91
C ASN A 51 -14.30 -2.60 18.39
N ALA A 52 -15.09 -1.66 18.84
CA ALA A 52 -14.98 -0.25 18.44
C ALA A 52 -13.66 0.36 18.92
N ALA A 53 -13.28 0.12 20.17
CA ALA A 53 -12.03 0.63 20.71
C ALA A 53 -10.80 0.02 20.02
N TRP A 54 -10.85 -1.28 19.76
CA TRP A 54 -9.77 -1.97 19.03
C TRP A 54 -9.65 -1.43 17.59
N ALA A 55 -10.77 -1.30 16.88
CA ALA A 55 -10.76 -0.79 15.51
C ALA A 55 -10.19 0.63 15.43
N LYS A 56 -10.57 1.50 16.39
CA LYS A 56 -10.01 2.85 16.46
C LYS A 56 -8.51 2.83 16.73
N ALA A 57 -8.05 1.97 17.63
CA ALA A 57 -6.62 1.86 17.95
C ALA A 57 -5.80 1.40 16.74
N VAL A 58 -6.29 0.43 15.98
CA VAL A 58 -5.67 -0.01 14.72
C VAL A 58 -5.61 1.14 13.72
N PHE A 59 -6.72 1.83 13.52
CA PHE A 59 -6.79 2.97 12.61
C PHE A 59 -5.77 4.07 12.99
N ASP A 60 -5.73 4.45 14.27
CA ASP A 60 -4.83 5.50 14.74
C ASP A 60 -3.36 5.09 14.55
N GLU A 61 -3.03 3.83 14.80
CA GLU A 61 -1.67 3.32 14.64
C GLU A 61 -1.23 3.29 13.16
N ASP A 62 -2.12 2.86 12.28
CA ASP A 62 -1.84 2.84 10.85
C ASP A 62 -1.69 4.25 10.28
N VAL A 63 -2.55 5.18 10.66
CA VAL A 63 -2.45 6.59 10.25
C VAL A 63 -1.12 7.19 10.73
N LYS A 64 -0.74 6.92 11.98
CA LYS A 64 0.53 7.38 12.53
C LYS A 64 1.71 6.84 11.72
N ALA A 65 1.67 5.57 11.36
CA ALA A 65 2.72 4.94 10.57
C ALA A 65 2.82 5.54 9.16
N ILE A 66 1.70 5.88 8.55
CA ILE A 66 1.70 6.60 7.26
C ILE A 66 2.31 7.99 7.44
N ASP A 67 1.93 8.72 8.49
CA ASP A 67 2.47 10.05 8.76
C ASP A 67 3.99 10.04 8.95
N GLU A 68 4.52 8.99 9.53
CA GLU A 68 5.97 8.83 9.76
C GLU A 68 6.73 8.33 8.54
N ALA A 69 6.05 7.78 7.55
CA ALA A 69 6.66 7.22 6.35
C ALA A 69 7.00 8.31 5.33
N GLU A 70 8.07 8.08 4.58
CA GLU A 70 8.40 8.88 3.40
C GLU A 70 7.74 8.28 2.14
N TYR A 71 7.71 6.95 2.07
CA TYR A 71 7.13 6.19 0.96
C TYR A 71 5.91 5.42 1.43
N VAL A 72 4.90 5.36 0.58
CA VAL A 72 3.75 4.46 0.79
C VAL A 72 3.62 3.58 -0.45
N PHE A 73 3.86 2.30 -0.26
CA PHE A 73 3.71 1.30 -1.32
C PHE A 73 2.29 0.77 -1.28
N VAL A 74 1.64 0.72 -2.43
CA VAL A 74 0.24 0.31 -2.55
C VAL A 74 0.16 -0.86 -3.51
N ILE A 75 -0.27 -2.02 -3.02
CA ILE A 75 -0.52 -3.18 -3.88
C ILE A 75 -1.94 -3.06 -4.44
N ASN A 76 -2.06 -3.04 -5.77
CA ASN A 76 -3.33 -2.91 -6.45
C ASN A 76 -3.47 -4.00 -7.52
N PHE A 77 -4.50 -4.84 -7.36
CA PHE A 77 -4.75 -5.97 -8.25
C PHE A 77 -5.68 -5.62 -9.43
N GLY A 78 -6.31 -4.48 -9.44
CA GLY A 78 -7.20 -4.09 -10.53
C GLY A 78 -8.17 -2.96 -10.18
N MET A 79 -9.28 -2.90 -10.92
CA MET A 79 -10.29 -1.84 -10.81
C MET A 79 -10.92 -1.78 -9.42
N TYR A 80 -11.21 -2.92 -8.84
CA TYR A 80 -11.87 -3.01 -7.54
C TYR A 80 -10.84 -3.29 -6.45
N SER A 81 -10.26 -2.22 -5.96
CA SER A 81 -9.28 -2.29 -4.88
C SER A 81 -9.98 -2.47 -3.53
N ASP A 82 -9.26 -3.04 -2.57
CA ASP A 82 -9.70 -3.05 -1.19
C ASP A 82 -9.93 -1.62 -0.68
N SER A 83 -11.06 -1.40 0.00
CA SER A 83 -11.43 -0.05 0.43
C SER A 83 -10.42 0.57 1.42
N GLY A 84 -9.89 -0.23 2.34
CA GLY A 84 -8.87 0.23 3.28
C GLY A 84 -7.58 0.64 2.58
N THR A 85 -7.13 -0.18 1.64
CA THR A 85 -5.94 0.11 0.82
C THR A 85 -6.13 1.40 0.03
N ALA A 86 -7.31 1.58 -0.59
CA ALA A 86 -7.62 2.80 -1.35
C ALA A 86 -7.64 4.04 -0.45
N TRP A 87 -8.23 3.92 0.75
CA TRP A 87 -8.26 5.02 1.71
C TRP A 87 -6.84 5.44 2.12
N GLU A 88 -5.99 4.46 2.41
CA GLU A 88 -4.61 4.72 2.80
C GLU A 88 -3.80 5.39 1.68
N ALA A 89 -4.00 4.95 0.44
CA ALA A 89 -3.37 5.58 -0.73
C ALA A 89 -3.80 7.04 -0.88
N GLY A 90 -5.09 7.33 -0.73
CA GLY A 90 -5.62 8.68 -0.80
C GLY A 90 -5.11 9.58 0.32
N TYR A 91 -5.06 9.05 1.54
CA TYR A 91 -4.50 9.77 2.68
C TYR A 91 -3.02 10.10 2.45
N ALA A 92 -2.25 9.13 1.99
CA ALA A 92 -0.83 9.31 1.70
C ALA A 92 -0.62 10.38 0.61
N TYR A 93 -1.43 10.37 -0.43
CA TYR A 93 -1.41 11.39 -1.46
C TYR A 93 -1.65 12.79 -0.87
N ALA A 94 -2.69 12.94 -0.06
CA ALA A 94 -3.04 14.22 0.56
C ALA A 94 -1.94 14.73 1.50
N LYS A 95 -1.16 13.82 2.08
CA LYS A 95 -0.02 14.15 2.96
C LYS A 95 1.29 14.32 2.20
N ASN A 96 1.25 14.37 0.89
CA ASN A 96 2.43 14.55 0.02
C ASN A 96 3.50 13.46 0.19
N LYS A 97 3.08 12.25 0.51
CA LYS A 97 3.99 11.11 0.56
C LYS A 97 4.32 10.64 -0.86
N LYS A 98 5.43 9.95 -1.00
CA LYS A 98 5.78 9.30 -2.27
C LYS A 98 5.01 7.99 -2.37
N VAL A 99 3.91 8.03 -3.12
CA VAL A 99 3.02 6.87 -3.28
C VAL A 99 3.47 6.08 -4.49
N VAL A 100 3.81 4.81 -4.28
CA VAL A 100 4.28 3.90 -5.32
C VAL A 100 3.31 2.75 -5.45
N MET A 101 2.72 2.58 -6.63
CA MET A 101 1.81 1.48 -6.89
C MET A 101 2.56 0.26 -7.39
N ILE A 102 2.22 -0.89 -6.84
CA ILE A 102 2.69 -2.20 -7.29
C ILE A 102 1.47 -2.93 -7.85
N ALA A 103 1.47 -3.14 -9.17
CA ALA A 103 0.34 -3.76 -9.87
C ALA A 103 0.82 -5.04 -10.57
N PRO A 104 0.61 -6.21 -9.95
CA PRO A 104 1.05 -7.47 -10.56
C PRO A 104 0.24 -7.78 -11.79
N ASN A 105 0.91 -8.23 -12.84
CA ASN A 105 0.30 -8.61 -14.12
C ASN A 105 -0.52 -7.47 -14.74
N PHE A 106 0.04 -6.28 -14.76
CA PHE A 106 -0.63 -5.12 -15.35
C PHE A 106 -0.98 -5.37 -16.82
N HIS A 107 -2.23 -5.17 -17.17
CA HIS A 107 -2.73 -5.37 -18.53
C HIS A 107 -2.94 -4.07 -19.29
N ALA A 108 -3.81 -3.21 -18.75
CA ALA A 108 -4.12 -1.93 -19.37
C ALA A 108 -4.63 -0.96 -18.31
N GLU A 109 -4.42 0.33 -18.57
CA GLU A 109 -4.80 1.40 -17.66
C GLU A 109 -6.29 1.37 -17.30
N LYS A 110 -7.13 1.07 -18.28
CA LYS A 110 -8.60 0.99 -18.10
C LYS A 110 -9.05 -0.07 -17.09
N ASP A 111 -8.19 -1.02 -16.76
CA ASP A 111 -8.50 -2.09 -15.81
C ASP A 111 -8.23 -1.67 -14.36
N TYR A 112 -7.82 -0.42 -14.14
CA TYR A 112 -7.49 0.11 -12.82
C TYR A 112 -8.26 1.39 -12.54
N SER A 113 -8.50 1.64 -11.25
CA SER A 113 -9.14 2.90 -10.83
C SER A 113 -8.25 4.09 -11.20
N LEU A 114 -8.84 5.04 -11.91
CA LEU A 114 -8.12 6.26 -12.27
C LEU A 114 -7.71 7.08 -11.03
N MET A 115 -8.48 7.03 -9.96
CA MET A 115 -8.15 7.71 -8.71
C MET A 115 -6.91 7.11 -8.07
N MET A 116 -6.83 5.77 -8.01
CA MET A 116 -5.67 5.08 -7.47
C MET A 116 -4.41 5.33 -8.32
N MET A 117 -4.55 5.26 -9.64
CA MET A 117 -3.43 5.48 -10.54
C MET A 117 -2.88 6.91 -10.45
N ASN A 118 -3.76 7.89 -10.34
CA ASN A 118 -3.34 9.30 -10.25
C ASN A 118 -2.81 9.69 -8.87
N ALA A 119 -3.16 8.96 -7.82
CA ALA A 119 -2.60 9.18 -6.50
C ALA A 119 -1.12 8.76 -6.41
N CYS A 120 -0.66 7.94 -7.36
CA CYS A 120 0.69 7.41 -7.35
C CYS A 120 1.65 8.31 -8.12
N CYS A 121 2.86 8.49 -7.58
CA CYS A 121 3.93 9.18 -8.30
C CYS A 121 4.71 8.23 -9.22
N TYR A 122 4.58 6.94 -8.99
CA TYR A 122 5.27 5.90 -9.74
C TYR A 122 4.48 4.59 -9.63
N ALA A 123 4.51 3.77 -10.68
CA ALA A 123 3.89 2.46 -10.65
C ALA A 123 4.71 1.45 -11.45
N PHE A 124 4.77 0.21 -10.97
CA PHE A 124 5.48 -0.84 -11.68
C PHE A 124 4.83 -2.21 -11.49
N ASP A 125 5.13 -3.10 -12.43
CA ASP A 125 4.74 -4.49 -12.38
C ASP A 125 5.96 -5.34 -11.99
N PRO A 126 5.97 -5.93 -10.78
CA PRO A 126 7.14 -6.69 -10.32
C PRO A 126 7.33 -8.00 -11.08
N ASN A 127 6.28 -8.53 -11.72
CA ASN A 127 6.39 -9.77 -12.48
C ASN A 127 7.13 -9.57 -13.80
N THR A 128 6.94 -8.42 -14.43
CA THR A 128 7.61 -8.06 -15.68
C THR A 128 8.79 -7.12 -15.47
N LYS A 129 8.91 -6.56 -14.26
CA LYS A 129 9.88 -5.52 -13.90
C LYS A 129 9.78 -4.30 -14.80
N LYS A 130 8.58 -3.99 -15.25
CA LYS A 130 8.29 -2.84 -16.11
C LYS A 130 7.67 -1.72 -15.31
N GLU A 131 8.12 -0.51 -15.60
CA GLU A 131 7.46 0.69 -15.18
C GLU A 131 6.12 0.81 -15.91
N ILE A 132 5.07 1.14 -15.16
CA ILE A 132 3.75 1.35 -15.73
C ILE A 132 3.65 2.82 -16.13
N ASN A 133 3.29 3.06 -17.39
CA ASN A 133 3.12 4.42 -17.87
C ASN A 133 1.85 5.04 -17.30
N LEU A 134 2.00 6.06 -16.47
CA LEU A 134 0.90 6.78 -15.85
C LEU A 134 0.45 8.00 -16.66
N ASP A 135 1.11 8.33 -17.76
CA ASP A 135 0.82 9.54 -18.53
C ASP A 135 -0.62 9.59 -19.05
N VAL A 136 -1.19 8.42 -19.33
CA VAL A 136 -2.58 8.33 -19.78
C VAL A 136 -3.56 8.84 -18.72
N PHE A 137 -3.25 8.64 -17.43
CA PHE A 137 -4.09 9.08 -16.32
C PHE A 137 -3.70 10.47 -15.82
N MET A 138 -2.41 10.76 -15.90
CA MET A 138 -1.84 11.99 -15.35
C MET A 138 -1.74 13.09 -16.41
N GLN A 139 -2.68 13.17 -17.32
CA GLN A 139 -2.65 14.15 -18.40
C GLN A 139 -2.38 15.54 -17.84
N LYS A 140 -1.16 15.96 -18.05
CA LYS A 140 -0.69 17.28 -17.65
C LYS A 140 -0.93 18.26 -18.79
#